data_1d3ef171df9069a4b28f53adf47db858
#
_entry.id   1d3ef171df9069a4b28f53adf47db858
#
_cell.length_a   1.000
_cell.length_b   1.000
_cell.length_c   1.000
_cell.angle_alpha   90.00
_cell.angle_beta   90.00
_cell.angle_gamma   90.00
#
_symmetry.space_group_name_H-M   'P 1'
#
loop_
_entity.id
_entity.type
_entity.pdbx_description
1 polymer ?
#
loop_
_entity_poly.entity_id
_entity_poly.type
_entity_poly.pdbx_seq_one_letter_code
_entity_poly.pdbx_strand_id
1 'polypeptide(L)'
;MSDQPGLGSLTSKKGWVSISYDRTLWIPCLPAFPQGYDRESFFAEVAQLWWEASELPHTQVDVARLSAMLSELHQGIYGKIPCHLAFIHLPDPRLIPLVLYVGIWESTGERDEHLRLLCHADDAEAVERPVADEFATEKLGRGLRVIRYRHLPDGALYAGLGYAWRSDEYETDLLLSASSEDLARLQRAIPDIEAFARATSIIPQSELHG
;
A
#
# COMPACT_ATOMS: atom_id res chain seq x y z
N MET A 1 -22.35 -9.87 -9.15
CA MET A 1 -21.11 -9.91 -9.97
C MET A 1 -21.12 -8.62 -10.75
N SER A 2 -20.51 -7.58 -10.22
CA SER A 2 -20.39 -6.28 -10.90
C SER A 2 -19.15 -6.34 -11.76
N ASP A 3 -19.32 -6.19 -13.09
CA ASP A 3 -18.22 -5.97 -14.02
C ASP A 3 -17.42 -4.75 -13.58
N GLN A 4 -16.24 -4.96 -13.01
CA GLN A 4 -15.26 -3.90 -12.92
C GLN A 4 -14.76 -3.63 -14.34
N PRO A 5 -14.77 -2.37 -14.80
CA PRO A 5 -14.17 -2.02 -16.08
C PRO A 5 -12.72 -2.51 -16.04
N GLY A 6 -12.33 -3.26 -17.07
CA GLY A 6 -11.05 -3.94 -17.15
C GLY A 6 -9.89 -2.98 -16.85
N LEU A 7 -9.25 -3.18 -15.71
CA LEU A 7 -7.94 -2.62 -15.43
C LEU A 7 -7.01 -3.19 -16.50
N GLY A 8 -6.64 -2.36 -17.46
CA GLY A 8 -5.68 -2.69 -18.51
C GLY A 8 -4.39 -3.26 -17.94
N SER A 9 -3.57 -3.84 -18.80
CA SER A 9 -2.30 -4.48 -18.44
C SER A 9 -1.65 -3.88 -17.18
N LEU A 10 -1.47 -4.70 -16.14
CA LEU A 10 -1.00 -4.32 -14.81
C LEU A 10 0.44 -3.80 -14.75
N THR A 11 1.06 -3.46 -15.88
CA THR A 11 2.44 -2.93 -15.91
C THR A 11 2.52 -1.75 -16.84
N SER A 12 2.97 -0.59 -16.32
CA SER A 12 3.42 0.49 -17.18
C SER A 12 4.66 0.04 -17.95
N LYS A 13 4.68 0.28 -19.26
CA LYS A 13 5.82 -0.06 -20.13
C LYS A 13 6.95 0.98 -20.06
N LYS A 14 6.68 2.17 -19.50
CA LYS A 14 7.61 3.31 -19.56
C LYS A 14 8.13 3.70 -18.17
N GLY A 15 7.29 3.65 -17.15
CA GLY A 15 7.62 4.06 -15.80
C GLY A 15 7.53 2.94 -14.78
N TRP A 16 8.33 3.06 -13.75
CA TRP A 16 8.30 2.23 -12.56
C TRP A 16 8.38 3.09 -11.30
N VAL A 17 8.08 2.50 -10.14
CA VAL A 17 8.13 3.22 -8.88
C VAL A 17 9.47 2.99 -8.18
N SER A 18 10.07 4.08 -7.70
CA SER A 18 11.20 4.07 -6.77
C SER A 18 10.72 4.64 -5.43
N ILE A 19 10.96 3.91 -4.35
CA ILE A 19 10.49 4.26 -3.02
C ILE A 19 11.65 4.24 -2.03
N SER A 20 11.91 5.39 -1.41
CA SER A 20 12.80 5.50 -0.27
C SER A 20 11.96 5.55 1.00
N TYR A 21 11.93 4.48 1.78
CA TYR A 21 11.08 4.36 2.97
C TYR A 21 11.90 4.16 4.25
N ASP A 22 11.32 4.54 5.37
CA ASP A 22 11.90 4.28 6.69
C ASP A 22 11.77 2.79 7.04
N ARG A 23 12.90 2.10 7.12
CA ARG A 23 12.98 0.67 7.40
C ARG A 23 12.63 0.31 8.85
N THR A 24 12.46 1.29 9.73
CA THR A 24 11.99 1.07 11.11
C THR A 24 10.47 1.08 11.21
N LEU A 25 9.77 1.59 10.18
CA LEU A 25 8.32 1.70 10.12
C LEU A 25 7.70 0.72 9.11
N TRP A 26 8.44 0.36 8.05
CA TRP A 26 7.90 -0.34 6.89
C TRP A 26 8.63 -1.63 6.57
N ILE A 27 7.89 -2.72 6.49
CA ILE A 27 8.37 -4.03 6.01
C ILE A 27 7.94 -4.17 4.54
N PRO A 28 8.88 -4.32 3.58
CA PRO A 28 8.51 -4.61 2.20
C PRO A 28 7.92 -6.02 2.11
N CYS A 29 6.75 -6.14 1.53
CA CYS A 29 6.09 -7.41 1.26
C CYS A 29 6.40 -7.79 -0.20
N LEU A 30 7.37 -8.69 -0.40
CA LEU A 30 7.86 -9.05 -1.72
C LEU A 30 6.95 -10.12 -2.37
N PRO A 31 6.66 -10.05 -3.68
CA PRO A 31 5.87 -11.08 -4.37
C PRO A 31 6.59 -12.43 -4.46
N ALA A 32 7.92 -12.42 -4.38
CA ALA A 32 8.78 -13.61 -4.37
C ALA A 32 9.86 -13.47 -3.32
N PHE A 33 10.23 -14.59 -2.69
CA PHE A 33 11.24 -14.60 -1.64
C PHE A 33 12.66 -14.69 -2.23
N PRO A 34 13.67 -14.16 -1.51
CA PRO A 34 15.07 -14.34 -1.87
C PRO A 34 15.44 -15.84 -1.97
N GLN A 35 16.47 -16.13 -2.75
CA GLN A 35 16.94 -17.50 -2.90
C GLN A 35 17.31 -18.13 -1.54
N GLY A 36 16.79 -19.31 -1.27
CA GLY A 36 17.02 -20.05 -0.02
C GLY A 36 15.97 -19.79 1.06
N TYR A 37 15.01 -18.89 0.82
CA TYR A 37 13.90 -18.66 1.73
C TYR A 37 12.58 -19.22 1.17
N ASP A 38 11.83 -19.87 2.02
CA ASP A 38 10.39 -20.00 1.89
C ASP A 38 9.67 -18.90 2.69
N ARG A 39 8.36 -18.83 2.56
CA ARG A 39 7.55 -17.81 3.24
C ARG A 39 7.71 -17.83 4.76
N GLU A 40 7.69 -19.03 5.33
CA GLU A 40 7.70 -19.21 6.79
C GLU A 40 9.06 -18.83 7.39
N SER A 41 10.15 -19.29 6.81
CA SER A 41 11.51 -18.94 7.25
C SER A 41 11.81 -17.46 7.06
N PHE A 42 11.35 -16.85 5.96
CA PHE A 42 11.52 -15.43 5.72
C PHE A 42 10.82 -14.58 6.79
N PHE A 43 9.53 -14.84 7.06
CA PHE A 43 8.80 -14.06 8.06
C PHE A 43 9.20 -14.39 9.50
N ALA A 44 9.75 -15.57 9.78
CA ALA A 44 10.33 -15.86 11.08
C ALA A 44 11.55 -14.97 11.35
N GLU A 45 12.44 -14.81 10.37
CA GLU A 45 13.60 -13.92 10.48
C GLU A 45 13.18 -12.44 10.57
N VAL A 46 12.26 -11.99 9.71
CA VAL A 46 11.73 -10.63 9.77
C VAL A 46 11.11 -10.32 11.13
N ALA A 47 10.30 -11.22 11.68
CA ALA A 47 9.67 -11.03 12.99
C ALA A 47 10.70 -10.94 14.12
N GLN A 48 11.74 -11.77 14.09
CA GLN A 48 12.84 -11.74 15.06
C GLN A 48 13.57 -10.38 15.01
N LEU A 49 13.99 -9.95 13.81
CA LEU A 49 14.67 -8.68 13.61
C LEU A 49 13.80 -7.48 14.02
N TRP A 50 12.49 -7.54 13.78
CA TRP A 50 11.57 -6.47 14.14
C TRP A 50 11.40 -6.30 15.64
N TRP A 51 11.31 -7.41 16.36
CA TRP A 51 11.28 -7.39 17.83
C TRP A 51 12.61 -6.92 18.42
N GLU A 52 13.74 -7.38 17.92
CA GLU A 52 15.07 -6.93 18.35
C GLU A 52 15.25 -5.43 18.12
N ALA A 53 14.89 -4.92 16.95
CA ALA A 53 15.00 -3.51 16.60
C ALA A 53 14.07 -2.60 17.43
N SER A 54 12.97 -3.13 17.94
CA SER A 54 12.04 -2.36 18.80
C SER A 54 12.57 -2.09 20.20
N GLU A 55 13.60 -2.82 20.64
CA GLU A 55 14.15 -2.80 22.00
C GLU A 55 13.10 -3.13 23.10
N LEU A 56 11.94 -3.63 22.71
CA LEU A 56 10.88 -3.99 23.65
C LEU A 56 11.10 -5.39 24.23
N PRO A 57 10.77 -5.61 25.51
CA PRO A 57 10.78 -6.95 26.06
C PRO A 57 9.84 -7.87 25.29
N HIS A 58 10.34 -9.04 24.87
CA HIS A 58 9.58 -10.00 24.10
C HIS A 58 9.98 -11.45 24.41
N THR A 59 9.12 -12.37 24.02
CA THR A 59 9.32 -13.82 24.15
C THR A 59 9.34 -14.46 22.77
N GLN A 60 9.78 -15.72 22.68
CA GLN A 60 9.68 -16.50 21.44
C GLN A 60 8.23 -16.70 20.98
N VAL A 61 7.25 -16.65 21.88
CA VAL A 61 5.83 -16.69 21.53
C VAL A 61 5.39 -15.43 20.82
N ASP A 62 5.91 -14.26 21.22
CA ASP A 62 5.61 -12.98 20.55
C ASP A 62 6.20 -12.94 19.14
N VAL A 63 7.43 -13.42 18.97
CA VAL A 63 8.08 -13.54 17.66
C VAL A 63 7.30 -14.49 16.75
N ALA A 64 6.94 -15.67 17.24
CA ALA A 64 6.18 -16.66 16.47
C ALA A 64 4.80 -16.13 16.05
N ARG A 65 4.12 -15.39 16.95
CA ARG A 65 2.83 -14.75 16.63
C ARG A 65 2.96 -13.70 15.53
N LEU A 66 3.97 -12.83 15.60
CA LEU A 66 4.23 -11.83 14.55
C LEU A 66 4.56 -12.52 13.23
N SER A 67 5.43 -13.53 13.23
CA SER A 67 5.78 -14.29 12.04
C SER A 67 4.55 -14.90 11.36
N ALA A 68 3.69 -15.56 12.12
CA ALA A 68 2.46 -16.16 11.60
C ALA A 68 1.54 -15.08 10.97
N MET A 69 1.36 -13.95 11.65
CA MET A 69 0.53 -12.85 11.17
C MET A 69 1.07 -12.25 9.87
N LEU A 70 2.39 -12.02 9.76
CA LEU A 70 3.02 -11.52 8.52
C LEU A 70 2.89 -12.52 7.36
N SER A 71 3.06 -13.81 7.64
CA SER A 71 2.91 -14.88 6.65
C SER A 71 1.47 -14.97 6.12
N GLU A 72 0.47 -14.85 6.99
CA GLU A 72 -0.95 -14.84 6.62
C GLU A 72 -1.30 -13.59 5.79
N LEU A 73 -0.83 -12.41 6.21
CA LEU A 73 -1.02 -11.18 5.44
C LEU A 73 -0.43 -11.29 4.03
N HIS A 74 0.79 -11.79 3.89
CA HIS A 74 1.42 -11.99 2.59
C HIS A 74 0.57 -12.88 1.69
N GLN A 75 0.05 -13.99 2.20
CA GLN A 75 -0.82 -14.88 1.45
C GLN A 75 -2.13 -14.18 1.02
N GLY A 76 -2.70 -13.35 1.89
CA GLY A 76 -3.89 -12.57 1.58
C GLY A 76 -3.65 -11.52 0.50
N ILE A 77 -2.50 -10.82 0.56
CA ILE A 77 -2.12 -9.78 -0.38
C ILE A 77 -2.01 -10.34 -1.80
N TYR A 78 -1.09 -11.26 -2.01
CA TYR A 78 -0.78 -11.75 -3.37
C TYR A 78 -1.75 -12.82 -3.87
N GLY A 79 -2.58 -13.40 -3.01
CA GLY A 79 -3.60 -14.35 -3.38
C GLY A 79 -4.92 -13.73 -3.88
N LYS A 80 -5.22 -12.48 -3.52
CA LYS A 80 -6.55 -11.90 -3.71
C LYS A 80 -6.57 -10.47 -4.24
N ILE A 81 -5.49 -9.72 -4.09
CA ILE A 81 -5.48 -8.28 -4.40
C ILE A 81 -4.51 -8.02 -5.56
N PRO A 82 -4.97 -7.44 -6.68
CA PRO A 82 -4.09 -7.02 -7.75
C PRO A 82 -3.30 -5.80 -7.29
N CYS A 83 -2.05 -6.00 -6.90
CA CYS A 83 -1.10 -4.95 -6.59
C CYS A 83 0.28 -5.32 -7.16
N HIS A 84 1.11 -4.32 -7.43
CA HIS A 84 2.47 -4.55 -7.91
C HIS A 84 3.45 -4.73 -6.76
N LEU A 85 3.28 -3.91 -5.71
CA LEU A 85 4.07 -3.97 -4.49
C LEU A 85 3.14 -3.77 -3.30
N ALA A 86 3.57 -4.27 -2.14
CA ALA A 86 2.92 -3.97 -0.88
C ALA A 86 3.97 -3.72 0.20
N PHE A 87 3.60 -2.89 1.16
CA PHE A 87 4.40 -2.59 2.34
C PHE A 87 3.55 -2.75 3.59
N ILE A 88 4.13 -3.25 4.64
CA ILE A 88 3.45 -3.41 5.92
C ILE A 88 3.96 -2.33 6.87
N HIS A 89 3.07 -1.45 7.30
CA HIS A 89 3.34 -0.43 8.30
C HIS A 89 3.21 -1.03 9.70
N LEU A 90 4.34 -1.12 10.41
CA LEU A 90 4.43 -1.73 11.74
C LEU A 90 5.47 -1.00 12.61
N PRO A 91 5.18 0.22 13.11
CA PRO A 91 6.11 0.98 13.96
C PRO A 91 6.36 0.35 15.33
N ASP A 92 5.48 -0.56 15.77
CA ASP A 92 5.59 -1.31 17.00
C ASP A 92 5.09 -2.74 16.73
N PRO A 93 5.89 -3.80 17.02
CA PRO A 93 5.55 -5.18 16.72
C PRO A 93 4.30 -5.71 17.47
N ARG A 94 3.79 -4.98 18.45
CA ARG A 94 2.55 -5.29 19.19
C ARG A 94 1.29 -4.80 18.50
N LEU A 95 1.43 -3.89 17.53
CA LEU A 95 0.29 -3.34 16.80
C LEU A 95 -0.22 -4.32 15.73
N ILE A 96 -1.47 -4.11 15.33
CA ILE A 96 -2.00 -4.74 14.12
C ILE A 96 -1.30 -4.13 12.91
N PRO A 97 -0.67 -4.94 12.04
CA PRO A 97 -0.06 -4.45 10.82
C PRO A 97 -1.08 -3.76 9.90
N LEU A 98 -0.67 -2.67 9.27
CA LEU A 98 -1.46 -2.00 8.25
C LEU A 98 -0.77 -2.17 6.89
N VAL A 99 -1.51 -2.65 5.89
CA VAL A 99 -0.94 -2.86 4.55
C VAL A 99 -1.14 -1.61 3.70
N LEU A 100 -0.06 -1.15 3.08
CA LEU A 100 -0.05 -0.15 2.03
C LEU A 100 0.19 -0.84 0.69
N TYR A 101 -0.79 -0.79 -0.18
CA TYR A 101 -0.72 -1.32 -1.54
C TYR A 101 -0.18 -0.27 -2.50
N VAL A 102 0.66 -0.69 -3.44
CA VAL A 102 1.20 0.15 -4.49
C VAL A 102 0.77 -0.43 -5.84
N GLY A 103 -0.03 0.32 -6.56
CA GLY A 103 -0.49 -0.01 -7.90
C GLY A 103 0.14 0.93 -8.94
N ILE A 104 0.53 0.37 -10.08
CA ILE A 104 1.17 1.10 -11.19
C ILE A 104 0.51 0.66 -12.49
N TRP A 105 0.00 1.62 -13.26
CA TRP A 105 -0.70 1.34 -14.51
C TRP A 105 -0.22 2.27 -15.62
N GLU A 106 -0.41 1.85 -16.85
CA GLU A 106 -0.32 2.74 -18.01
C GLU A 106 -1.44 3.78 -17.93
N SER A 107 -1.09 5.07 -18.12
CA SER A 107 -2.07 6.16 -18.07
C SER A 107 -3.09 6.03 -19.18
N THR A 108 -4.37 6.16 -18.84
CA THR A 108 -5.46 6.12 -19.80
C THR A 108 -6.46 7.24 -19.51
N GLY A 109 -7.18 7.69 -20.54
CA GLY A 109 -8.23 8.67 -20.40
C GLY A 109 -7.77 10.04 -19.86
N GLU A 110 -8.73 10.79 -19.38
CA GLU A 110 -8.51 12.10 -18.79
C GLU A 110 -7.91 11.96 -17.39
N ARG A 111 -6.93 12.81 -17.05
CA ARG A 111 -6.14 12.70 -15.81
C ARG A 111 -7.00 12.71 -14.54
N ASP A 112 -7.76 13.78 -14.35
CA ASP A 112 -8.49 14.00 -13.09
C ASP A 112 -9.60 12.94 -12.91
N GLU A 113 -10.25 12.55 -14.01
CA GLU A 113 -11.25 11.47 -14.00
C GLU A 113 -10.64 10.13 -13.61
N HIS A 114 -9.49 9.79 -14.18
CA HIS A 114 -8.84 8.51 -13.90
C HIS A 114 -8.25 8.44 -12.47
N LEU A 115 -7.63 9.53 -11.98
CA LEU A 115 -7.17 9.58 -10.58
C LEU A 115 -8.33 9.45 -9.57
N ARG A 116 -9.49 10.05 -9.87
CA ARG A 116 -10.70 9.88 -9.06
C ARG A 116 -11.20 8.44 -9.07
N LEU A 117 -11.16 7.78 -10.24
CA LEU A 117 -11.52 6.37 -10.38
C LEU A 117 -10.60 5.48 -9.55
N LEU A 118 -9.27 5.65 -9.66
CA LEU A 118 -8.28 4.87 -8.92
C LEU A 118 -8.45 4.99 -7.41
N CYS A 119 -8.72 6.20 -6.91
CA CYS A 119 -8.94 6.45 -5.48
C CYS A 119 -10.38 6.17 -5.01
N HIS A 120 -11.29 5.78 -5.91
CA HIS A 120 -12.72 5.64 -5.62
C HIS A 120 -13.35 6.91 -5.02
N ALA A 121 -13.01 8.09 -5.57
CA ALA A 121 -13.49 9.37 -5.07
C ALA A 121 -14.99 9.59 -5.21
N ASP A 122 -15.63 8.83 -6.10
CA ASP A 122 -17.07 8.89 -6.37
C ASP A 122 -17.78 7.58 -5.99
N ASP A 123 -17.29 6.91 -4.95
CA ASP A 123 -17.84 5.64 -4.44
C ASP A 123 -19.28 5.82 -3.96
N ALA A 124 -20.24 5.29 -4.72
CA ALA A 124 -21.67 5.39 -4.41
C ALA A 124 -22.08 4.50 -3.21
N GLU A 125 -21.25 3.52 -2.82
CA GLU A 125 -21.50 2.65 -1.66
C GLU A 125 -20.85 3.18 -0.38
N ALA A 126 -20.18 4.34 -0.45
CA ALA A 126 -19.60 4.96 0.73
C ALA A 126 -20.71 5.44 1.69
N VAL A 127 -20.48 5.32 3.00
CA VAL A 127 -21.44 5.73 4.06
C VAL A 127 -21.74 7.22 3.99
N GLU A 128 -20.72 7.99 3.60
CA GLU A 128 -20.83 9.42 3.33
C GLU A 128 -19.99 9.75 2.09
N ARG A 129 -20.21 10.92 1.51
CA ARG A 129 -19.44 11.34 0.33
C ARG A 129 -17.96 11.31 0.65
N PRO A 130 -17.11 10.60 -0.15
CA PRO A 130 -15.67 10.58 0.05
C PRO A 130 -15.07 11.99 0.09
N VAL A 131 -14.15 12.21 1.02
CA VAL A 131 -13.38 13.45 1.09
C VAL A 131 -12.22 13.34 0.11
N ALA A 132 -12.20 14.21 -0.88
CA ALA A 132 -11.21 14.23 -1.95
C ALA A 132 -10.48 15.57 -1.95
N ASP A 133 -9.18 15.55 -1.69
CA ASP A 133 -8.33 16.73 -1.61
C ASP A 133 -7.15 16.62 -2.57
N GLU A 134 -6.62 17.75 -3.02
CA GLU A 134 -5.34 17.78 -3.71
C GLU A 134 -4.21 17.39 -2.75
N PHE A 135 -3.32 16.52 -3.21
CA PHE A 135 -2.13 16.12 -2.49
C PHE A 135 -0.92 16.18 -3.42
N ALA A 136 -0.14 17.23 -3.32
CA ALA A 136 1.05 17.43 -4.13
C ALA A 136 2.32 16.96 -3.40
N THR A 137 3.26 16.38 -4.15
CA THR A 137 4.61 16.07 -3.67
C THR A 137 5.64 16.70 -4.60
N GLU A 138 6.86 16.90 -4.10
CA GLU A 138 7.95 17.47 -4.91
C GLU A 138 8.30 16.57 -6.11
N LYS A 139 8.28 15.24 -5.89
CA LYS A 139 8.72 14.25 -6.88
C LYS A 139 7.63 13.81 -7.87
N LEU A 140 6.38 13.77 -7.42
CA LEU A 140 5.25 13.29 -8.23
C LEU A 140 4.34 14.43 -8.73
N GLY A 141 4.58 15.66 -8.26
CA GLY A 141 3.74 16.79 -8.58
C GLY A 141 2.34 16.70 -7.97
N ARG A 142 1.37 17.27 -8.68
CA ARG A 142 -0.04 17.30 -8.25
C ARG A 142 -0.67 15.92 -8.34
N GLY A 143 -1.33 15.51 -7.26
CA GLY A 143 -2.07 14.27 -7.14
C GLY A 143 -3.36 14.45 -6.36
N LEU A 144 -4.04 13.36 -6.07
CA LEU A 144 -5.31 13.29 -5.37
C LEU A 144 -5.16 12.45 -4.11
N ARG A 145 -5.70 12.91 -2.97
CA ARG A 145 -5.92 12.14 -1.76
C ARG A 145 -7.41 11.91 -1.58
N VAL A 146 -7.81 10.69 -1.24
CA VAL A 146 -9.21 10.36 -0.94
C VAL A 146 -9.29 9.57 0.34
N ILE A 147 -10.20 9.98 1.24
CA ILE A 147 -10.62 9.21 2.41
C ILE A 147 -12.09 8.84 2.22
N ARG A 148 -12.42 7.58 2.41
CA ARG A 148 -13.78 7.07 2.30
C ARG A 148 -14.09 6.06 3.39
N TYR A 149 -15.37 5.94 3.73
CA TYR A 149 -15.88 4.98 4.70
C TYR A 149 -16.94 4.09 4.07
N ARG A 150 -16.85 2.78 4.33
CA ARG A 150 -17.81 1.79 3.84
C ARG A 150 -18.20 0.83 4.96
N HIS A 151 -19.38 0.22 4.83
CA HIS A 151 -19.69 -0.95 5.62
C HIS A 151 -19.22 -2.23 4.92
N LEU A 152 -18.66 -3.14 5.72
CA LEU A 152 -18.44 -4.53 5.32
C LEU A 152 -19.77 -5.29 5.31
N PRO A 153 -19.85 -6.48 4.68
CA PRO A 153 -21.09 -7.28 4.64
C PRO A 153 -21.64 -7.66 6.02
N ASP A 154 -20.80 -7.71 7.06
CA ASP A 154 -21.16 -7.95 8.45
C ASP A 154 -21.61 -6.67 9.20
N GLY A 155 -21.59 -5.52 8.52
CA GLY A 155 -21.96 -4.22 9.08
C GLY A 155 -20.80 -3.46 9.74
N ALA A 156 -19.61 -4.05 9.87
CA ALA A 156 -18.44 -3.34 10.40
C ALA A 156 -18.08 -2.16 9.48
N LEU A 157 -17.63 -1.06 10.09
CA LEU A 157 -17.17 0.12 9.34
C LEU A 157 -15.68 -0.02 9.06
N TYR A 158 -15.26 0.23 7.82
CA TYR A 158 -13.85 0.39 7.50
C TYR A 158 -13.59 1.72 6.78
N ALA A 159 -12.40 2.27 6.99
CA ALA A 159 -11.90 3.41 6.23
C ALA A 159 -10.95 2.95 5.14
N GLY A 160 -11.06 3.57 3.98
CA GLY A 160 -10.11 3.48 2.88
C GLY A 160 -9.42 4.83 2.67
N LEU A 161 -8.11 4.80 2.47
CA LEU A 161 -7.25 5.93 2.15
C LEU A 161 -6.56 5.65 0.83
N GLY A 162 -6.66 6.57 -0.13
CA GLY A 162 -6.02 6.46 -1.43
C GLY A 162 -5.25 7.73 -1.77
N TYR A 163 -4.10 7.59 -2.39
CA TYR A 163 -3.34 8.67 -3.02
C TYR A 163 -3.01 8.28 -4.45
N ALA A 164 -3.31 9.13 -5.42
CA ALA A 164 -3.03 8.83 -6.81
C ALA A 164 -2.33 10.00 -7.52
N TRP A 165 -1.42 9.66 -8.43
CA TRP A 165 -0.68 10.59 -9.28
C TRP A 165 -0.58 10.06 -10.69
N ARG A 166 -0.43 10.98 -11.64
CA ARG A 166 -0.05 10.68 -13.03
C ARG A 166 1.27 11.34 -13.36
N SER A 167 2.19 10.56 -13.90
CA SER A 167 3.36 11.07 -14.60
C SER A 167 3.06 11.12 -16.09
N ASP A 168 2.96 12.32 -16.65
CA ASP A 168 2.76 12.52 -18.10
C ASP A 168 4.05 12.14 -18.85
N GLU A 169 5.23 12.34 -18.25
CA GLU A 169 6.52 11.97 -18.82
C GLU A 169 6.65 10.46 -19.09
N TYR A 170 6.19 9.64 -18.14
CA TYR A 170 6.28 8.16 -18.23
C TYR A 170 4.94 7.51 -18.58
N GLU A 171 3.91 8.30 -18.90
CA GLU A 171 2.56 7.80 -19.19
C GLU A 171 2.10 6.76 -18.15
N THR A 172 2.31 7.08 -16.86
CA THR A 172 2.15 6.14 -15.75
C THR A 172 1.27 6.73 -14.66
N ASP A 173 0.27 5.97 -14.24
CA ASP A 173 -0.55 6.27 -13.06
C ASP A 173 -0.08 5.44 -11.87
N LEU A 174 0.07 6.09 -10.73
CA LEU A 174 0.47 5.49 -9.45
C LEU A 174 -0.66 5.64 -8.44
N LEU A 175 -0.96 4.55 -7.73
CA LEU A 175 -1.85 4.53 -6.56
C LEU A 175 -1.10 3.99 -5.35
N LEU A 176 -1.22 4.69 -4.23
CA LEU A 176 -0.96 4.17 -2.90
C LEU A 176 -2.29 4.03 -2.17
N SER A 177 -2.60 2.87 -1.62
CA SER A 177 -3.85 2.68 -0.91
C SER A 177 -3.69 1.83 0.34
N ALA A 178 -4.41 2.20 1.39
CA ALA A 178 -4.52 1.46 2.63
C ALA A 178 -5.97 1.44 3.10
N SER A 179 -6.34 0.40 3.84
CA SER A 179 -7.66 0.33 4.47
C SER A 179 -7.60 -0.40 5.80
N SER A 180 -8.51 -0.05 6.73
CA SER A 180 -8.56 -0.66 8.05
C SER A 180 -9.96 -0.55 8.67
N GLU A 181 -10.36 -1.56 9.42
CA GLU A 181 -11.50 -1.50 10.35
C GLU A 181 -11.12 -0.77 11.64
N ASP A 182 -9.85 -0.79 12.03
CA ASP A 182 -9.33 0.07 13.11
C ASP A 182 -9.06 1.47 12.56
N LEU A 183 -10.08 2.33 12.64
CA LEU A 183 -10.04 3.71 12.16
C LEU A 183 -8.96 4.52 12.88
N ALA A 184 -8.77 4.28 14.17
CA ALA A 184 -7.76 4.98 14.97
C ALA A 184 -6.34 4.55 14.55
N ARG A 185 -6.14 3.28 14.20
CA ARG A 185 -4.88 2.76 13.66
C ARG A 185 -4.54 3.41 12.32
N LEU A 186 -5.53 3.48 11.41
CA LEU A 186 -5.35 4.14 10.11
C LEU A 186 -5.04 5.62 10.30
N GLN A 187 -5.81 6.33 11.14
CA GLN A 187 -5.61 7.76 11.41
C GLN A 187 -4.21 8.05 11.94
N ARG A 188 -3.68 7.23 12.85
CA ARG A 188 -2.31 7.37 13.37
C ARG A 188 -1.24 7.10 12.32
N ALA A 189 -1.53 6.29 11.31
CA ALA A 189 -0.60 5.95 10.23
C ALA A 189 -0.54 7.00 9.11
N ILE A 190 -1.51 7.90 9.00
CA ILE A 190 -1.57 8.90 7.91
C ILE A 190 -0.26 9.70 7.77
N PRO A 191 0.36 10.25 8.84
CA PRO A 191 1.62 10.98 8.69
C PRO A 191 2.75 10.15 8.08
N ASP A 192 2.86 8.86 8.45
CA ASP A 192 3.88 7.95 7.95
C ASP A 192 3.60 7.53 6.50
N ILE A 193 2.32 7.34 6.14
CA ILE A 193 1.89 7.08 4.77
C ILE A 193 2.16 8.31 3.89
N GLU A 194 1.92 9.52 4.37
CA GLU A 194 2.25 10.73 3.64
C GLU A 194 3.76 10.95 3.48
N ALA A 195 4.57 10.62 4.49
CA ALA A 195 6.03 10.64 4.38
C ALA A 195 6.51 9.62 3.33
N PHE A 196 5.93 8.42 3.32
CA PHE A 196 6.18 7.40 2.31
C PHE A 196 5.80 7.90 0.91
N ALA A 197 4.64 8.53 0.75
CA ALA A 197 4.19 9.12 -0.52
C ALA A 197 5.14 10.20 -1.02
N ARG A 198 5.62 11.10 -0.13
CA ARG A 198 6.59 12.14 -0.50
C ARG A 198 7.97 11.58 -0.87
N ALA A 199 8.34 10.42 -0.34
CA ALA A 199 9.59 9.75 -0.66
C ALA A 199 9.53 8.93 -1.97
N THR A 200 8.31 8.69 -2.48
CA THR A 200 8.06 7.94 -3.71
C THR A 200 8.31 8.80 -4.96
N SER A 201 8.86 8.19 -6.00
CA SER A 201 9.04 8.79 -7.34
C SER A 201 8.72 7.78 -8.43
N ILE A 202 8.40 8.27 -9.63
CA ILE A 202 8.32 7.45 -10.83
C ILE A 202 9.63 7.63 -11.58
N ILE A 203 10.24 6.52 -11.98
CA ILE A 203 11.51 6.46 -12.71
C ILE A 203 11.30 5.70 -14.03
N PRO A 204 12.14 5.90 -15.05
CA PRO A 204 12.06 5.09 -16.26
C PRO A 204 12.32 3.61 -15.97
N GLN A 205 11.57 2.73 -16.61
CA GLN A 205 11.71 1.28 -16.41
C GLN A 205 13.12 0.77 -16.77
N SER A 206 13.83 1.47 -17.64
CA SER A 206 15.22 1.15 -18.01
C SER A 206 16.21 1.25 -16.84
N GLU A 207 15.90 2.00 -15.79
CA GLU A 207 16.76 2.15 -14.61
C GLU A 207 16.65 0.97 -13.62
N LEU A 208 15.68 0.07 -13.81
CA LEU A 208 15.51 -1.10 -12.92
C LEU A 208 16.60 -2.17 -13.09
N HIS A 209 17.40 -2.09 -14.16
CA HIS A 209 18.38 -3.10 -14.54
C HIS A 209 19.84 -2.61 -14.48
N GLY A 210 20.06 -1.49 -13.77
CA GLY A 210 21.39 -0.91 -13.54
C GLY A 210 22.10 -1.42 -12.28
#